data_d535b5bfe82d813e6a9306b158cfa513
#
_entry.id   d535b5bfe82d813e6a9306b158cfa513
#
_cell.length_a   1.000
_cell.length_b   1.000
_cell.length_c   1.000
_cell.angle_alpha   90.00
_cell.angle_beta   90.00
_cell.angle_gamma   90.00
#
_symmetry.space_group_name_H-M   'P 1'
#
loop_
_entity.id
_entity.type
_entity.pdbx_description
1 polymer ?
#
loop_
_entity_poly.entity_id
_entity_poly.type
_entity_poly.pdbx_seq_one_letter_code
_entity_poly.pdbx_strand_id
1 'polypeptide(L)'
;ILCSENARISPDPGEVEDWGKLQNFTVTAYNNTQRVYKYIVRRTLTGSEGDVRLTSVEDLEAFAAQGINKVNGNLVIGKEEGTVKEDSLTSLAALASLKEVVGTVTINPTYAGTSFAGLENLEQVGGLVMGRVIQNATIGLRWIREIELPNLKKVASELTFRADTVETLSLPALEKVGRNLSD
;
A
#
# COMPACT_ATOMS: atom_id res chain seq x y z
N ILE A 1 25.81 -2.68 -11.25
CA ILE A 1 26.51 -3.72 -12.05
C ILE A 1 27.90 -3.21 -12.33
N LEU A 2 28.92 -3.99 -11.97
CA LEU A 2 30.31 -3.68 -12.26
C LEU A 2 30.77 -4.59 -13.40
N CYS A 3 31.47 -4.02 -14.38
CA CYS A 3 32.12 -4.76 -15.44
C CYS A 3 33.65 -4.48 -15.42
N SER A 4 34.40 -5.34 -16.08
CA SER A 4 35.84 -5.15 -16.22
C SER A 4 36.16 -3.87 -16.99
N GLU A 5 37.36 -3.33 -16.74
CA GLU A 5 37.90 -2.18 -17.46
C GLU A 5 37.84 -2.43 -18.98
N ASN A 6 37.35 -1.42 -19.74
CA ASN A 6 37.10 -1.50 -21.18
C ASN A 6 35.97 -2.42 -21.68
N ALA A 7 35.17 -2.99 -20.81
CA ALA A 7 33.88 -3.60 -21.21
C ALA A 7 32.77 -2.54 -21.27
N ARG A 8 31.77 -2.78 -22.12
CA ARG A 8 30.58 -1.92 -22.24
C ARG A 8 29.36 -2.71 -21.92
N ILE A 9 28.39 -2.04 -21.25
CA ILE A 9 27.07 -2.59 -20.95
C ILE A 9 26.01 -1.79 -21.71
N SER A 10 25.07 -2.47 -22.36
CA SER A 10 23.95 -1.85 -23.04
C SER A 10 22.68 -2.65 -22.79
N PRO A 11 21.53 -2.01 -22.48
CA PRO A 11 21.39 -0.59 -22.12
C PRO A 11 22.15 -0.24 -20.82
N ASP A 12 22.29 1.06 -20.54
CA ASP A 12 22.89 1.52 -19.28
C ASP A 12 22.00 1.10 -18.10
N PRO A 13 22.54 0.37 -17.11
CA PRO A 13 21.76 0.01 -15.92
C PRO A 13 21.24 1.22 -15.13
N GLY A 14 21.88 2.39 -15.24
CA GLY A 14 21.45 3.63 -14.59
C GLY A 14 20.17 4.23 -15.19
N GLU A 15 19.84 3.86 -16.44
CA GLU A 15 18.64 4.34 -17.15
C GLU A 15 17.42 3.41 -16.97
N VAL A 16 17.56 2.33 -16.21
CA VAL A 16 16.43 1.40 -15.98
C VAL A 16 15.43 1.99 -14.98
N GLU A 17 14.25 2.32 -15.46
CA GLU A 17 13.17 2.89 -14.65
C GLU A 17 12.44 1.83 -13.81
N ASP A 18 12.29 0.61 -14.32
CA ASP A 18 11.53 -0.47 -13.67
C ASP A 18 12.32 -1.78 -13.59
N TRP A 19 13.02 -1.97 -12.49
CA TRP A 19 13.74 -3.19 -12.19
C TRP A 19 12.84 -4.38 -11.83
N GLY A 20 11.55 -4.16 -11.62
CA GLY A 20 10.55 -5.22 -11.40
C GLY A 20 10.26 -6.02 -12.67
N LYS A 21 10.59 -5.49 -13.83
CA LYS A 21 10.53 -6.20 -15.12
C LYS A 21 11.86 -6.87 -15.45
N LEU A 22 11.78 -7.92 -16.28
CA LEU A 22 12.97 -8.59 -16.77
C LEU A 22 13.81 -7.65 -17.65
N GLN A 23 15.02 -7.36 -17.21
CA GLN A 23 15.99 -6.55 -17.93
C GLN A 23 17.02 -7.45 -18.62
N ASN A 24 17.37 -7.12 -19.85
CA ASN A 24 18.40 -7.82 -20.62
C ASN A 24 19.55 -6.85 -20.87
N PHE A 25 20.71 -7.14 -20.32
CA PHE A 25 21.94 -6.36 -20.52
C PHE A 25 22.93 -7.13 -21.38
N THR A 26 23.39 -6.53 -22.45
CA THR A 26 24.46 -7.07 -23.27
C THR A 26 25.79 -6.49 -22.78
N VAL A 27 26.67 -7.34 -22.30
CA VAL A 27 28.05 -6.97 -21.96
C VAL A 27 28.93 -7.29 -23.13
N THR A 28 29.62 -6.29 -23.68
CA THR A 28 30.58 -6.44 -24.76
C THR A 28 32.00 -6.27 -24.19
N ALA A 29 32.79 -7.31 -24.26
CA ALA A 29 34.19 -7.29 -23.83
C ALA A 29 35.07 -6.54 -24.82
N TYR A 30 36.33 -6.23 -24.43
CA TYR A 30 37.33 -5.54 -25.29
C TYR A 30 37.54 -6.24 -26.62
N ASN A 31 37.51 -7.56 -26.68
CA ASN A 31 37.64 -8.37 -27.89
C ASN A 31 36.34 -8.52 -28.71
N ASN A 32 35.36 -7.67 -28.47
CA ASN A 32 34.03 -7.70 -29.07
C ASN A 32 33.16 -8.95 -28.78
N THR A 33 33.60 -9.82 -27.89
CA THR A 33 32.75 -10.93 -27.43
C THR A 33 31.57 -10.38 -26.64
N GLN A 34 30.37 -10.87 -26.94
CA GLN A 34 29.15 -10.42 -26.29
C GLN A 34 28.53 -11.53 -25.42
N ARG A 35 27.94 -11.11 -24.29
CA ARG A 35 27.17 -11.99 -23.43
C ARG A 35 25.93 -11.24 -22.89
N VAL A 36 24.77 -11.88 -22.99
CA VAL A 36 23.52 -11.32 -22.47
C VAL A 36 23.30 -11.81 -21.05
N TYR A 37 23.05 -10.88 -20.14
CA TYR A 37 22.66 -11.14 -18.77
C TYR A 37 21.22 -10.70 -18.55
N LYS A 38 20.45 -11.53 -17.87
CA LYS A 38 19.05 -11.26 -17.55
C LYS A 38 18.91 -11.01 -16.07
N TYR A 39 18.33 -9.87 -15.70
CA TYR A 39 18.10 -9.47 -14.33
C TYR A 39 16.65 -9.09 -14.11
N ILE A 40 16.15 -9.46 -12.95
CA ILE A 40 14.88 -9.00 -12.40
C ILE A 40 15.06 -8.80 -10.90
N VAL A 41 14.66 -7.65 -10.38
CA VAL A 41 14.63 -7.41 -8.94
C VAL A 41 13.24 -7.80 -8.42
N ARG A 42 13.18 -8.90 -7.70
CA ARG A 42 11.96 -9.29 -7.00
C ARG A 42 12.00 -8.70 -5.60
N ARG A 43 11.07 -7.81 -5.29
CA ARG A 43 10.88 -7.36 -3.92
C ARG A 43 10.14 -8.46 -3.16
N THR A 44 10.78 -9.00 -2.14
CA THR A 44 10.12 -9.88 -1.18
C THR A 44 9.27 -8.99 -0.27
N LEU A 45 7.96 -9.27 -0.19
CA LEU A 45 7.10 -8.61 0.78
C LEU A 45 7.37 -9.21 2.15
N THR A 46 7.62 -8.34 3.13
CA THR A 46 7.73 -8.73 4.54
C THR A 46 6.32 -8.71 5.13
N GLY A 47 5.78 -9.89 5.42
CA GLY A 47 4.41 -10.07 5.90
C GLY A 47 4.29 -10.02 7.42
N SER A 48 3.14 -9.54 7.93
CA SER A 48 2.72 -9.76 9.31
C SER A 48 2.31 -11.23 9.53
N GLU A 49 2.26 -11.67 10.79
CA GLU A 49 1.79 -13.03 11.15
C GLU A 49 0.27 -13.15 11.26
N GLY A 50 -0.50 -12.18 10.82
CA GLY A 50 -1.97 -12.18 10.88
C GLY A 50 -2.55 -10.78 10.90
N ASP A 51 -3.65 -10.61 11.62
CA ASP A 51 -4.35 -9.33 11.77
C ASP A 51 -3.47 -8.30 12.48
N VAL A 52 -3.58 -7.05 12.04
CA VAL A 52 -2.88 -5.90 12.61
C VAL A 52 -3.91 -4.89 13.09
N ARG A 53 -3.73 -4.40 14.33
CA ARG A 53 -4.55 -3.34 14.92
C ARG A 53 -3.66 -2.17 15.29
N LEU A 54 -3.98 -1.01 14.76
CA LEU A 54 -3.27 0.25 14.96
C LEU A 54 -4.24 1.23 15.61
N THR A 55 -4.21 1.30 16.92
CA THR A 55 -5.18 2.07 17.72
C THR A 55 -4.56 3.29 18.39
N SER A 56 -3.24 3.37 18.40
CA SER A 56 -2.45 4.48 18.93
C SER A 56 -1.28 4.82 18.01
N VAL A 57 -0.61 5.93 18.30
CA VAL A 57 0.60 6.35 17.56
C VAL A 57 1.73 5.35 17.82
N GLU A 58 1.85 4.83 19.03
CA GLU A 58 2.84 3.82 19.40
C GLU A 58 2.67 2.53 18.62
N ASP A 59 1.43 2.06 18.41
CA ASP A 59 1.14 0.88 17.57
C ASP A 59 1.62 1.11 16.13
N LEU A 60 1.39 2.31 15.63
CA LEU A 60 1.71 2.70 14.26
C LEU A 60 3.22 2.79 14.05
N GLU A 61 3.94 3.39 15.01
CA GLU A 61 5.40 3.47 14.99
C GLU A 61 6.05 2.09 15.15
N ALA A 62 5.53 1.26 16.05
CA ALA A 62 6.00 -0.12 16.24
C ALA A 62 5.78 -0.98 14.99
N PHE A 63 4.67 -0.80 14.29
CA PHE A 63 4.43 -1.46 13.01
C PHE A 63 5.42 -1.00 11.93
N ALA A 64 5.62 0.30 11.81
CA ALA A 64 6.56 0.87 10.83
C ALA A 64 8.00 0.39 11.06
N ALA A 65 8.43 0.30 12.33
CA ALA A 65 9.77 -0.17 12.71
C ALA A 65 10.05 -1.63 12.30
N GLN A 66 9.01 -2.45 12.10
CA GLN A 66 9.15 -3.83 11.63
C GLN A 66 9.42 -3.94 10.12
N GLY A 67 9.29 -2.85 9.38
CA GLY A 67 9.46 -2.84 7.93
C GLY A 67 8.44 -3.71 7.17
N ILE A 68 7.29 -3.98 7.78
CA ILE A 68 6.20 -4.74 7.19
C ILE A 68 5.60 -3.94 6.02
N ASN A 69 5.47 -4.59 4.88
CA ASN A 69 4.85 -4.01 3.69
C ASN A 69 3.68 -4.85 3.16
N LYS A 70 3.37 -5.97 3.84
CA LYS A 70 2.21 -6.82 3.58
C LYS A 70 1.56 -7.24 4.90
N VAL A 71 0.25 -7.06 5.03
CA VAL A 71 -0.54 -7.61 6.13
C VAL A 71 -1.21 -8.90 5.66
N ASN A 72 -0.89 -10.05 6.28
CA ASN A 72 -1.45 -11.34 5.91
C ASN A 72 -2.87 -11.59 6.46
N GLY A 73 -3.38 -10.68 7.27
CA GLY A 73 -4.74 -10.69 7.83
C GLY A 73 -5.47 -9.38 7.54
N ASN A 74 -6.31 -8.96 8.48
CA ASN A 74 -7.02 -7.69 8.45
C ASN A 74 -6.15 -6.57 9.03
N LEU A 75 -6.36 -5.36 8.56
CA LEU A 75 -5.76 -4.15 9.10
C LEU A 75 -6.86 -3.26 9.67
N VAL A 76 -6.83 -3.02 10.98
CA VAL A 76 -7.79 -2.15 11.68
C VAL A 76 -7.06 -0.89 12.14
N ILE A 77 -7.55 0.27 11.72
CA ILE A 77 -7.02 1.60 12.05
C ILE A 77 -8.04 2.34 12.89
N GLY A 78 -7.59 2.83 14.05
CA GLY A 78 -8.42 3.48 15.05
C GLY A 78 -9.19 2.50 15.94
N LYS A 79 -9.68 3.01 17.06
CA LYS A 79 -10.45 2.23 18.05
C LYS A 79 -11.86 1.94 17.51
N GLU A 80 -12.35 0.76 17.76
CA GLU A 80 -13.72 0.36 17.32
C GLU A 80 -14.80 1.14 18.04
N GLU A 81 -14.57 1.51 19.30
CA GLU A 81 -15.50 2.23 20.15
C GLU A 81 -14.88 3.54 20.67
N GLY A 82 -15.75 4.48 20.94
CA GLY A 82 -15.38 5.78 21.45
C GLY A 82 -15.55 6.92 20.45
N THR A 83 -15.12 8.08 20.87
CA THR A 83 -15.09 9.31 20.06
C THR A 83 -13.64 9.70 19.81
N VAL A 84 -13.42 10.58 18.83
CA VAL A 84 -12.10 11.21 18.62
C VAL A 84 -11.65 11.92 19.89
N LYS A 85 -10.41 11.67 20.32
CA LYS A 85 -9.75 12.24 21.49
C LYS A 85 -8.40 12.80 21.08
N GLU A 86 -7.70 13.42 22.02
CA GLU A 86 -6.33 13.95 21.79
C GLU A 86 -5.33 12.86 21.39
N ASP A 87 -5.53 11.60 21.84
CA ASP A 87 -4.69 10.45 21.52
C ASP A 87 -5.14 9.69 20.25
N SER A 88 -6.13 10.22 19.53
CA SER A 88 -6.59 9.60 18.29
C SER A 88 -5.56 9.73 17.17
N LEU A 89 -5.50 8.72 16.30
CA LEU A 89 -4.63 8.75 15.14
C LEU A 89 -5.06 9.86 14.16
N THR A 90 -4.10 10.74 13.82
CA THR A 90 -4.31 11.86 12.90
C THR A 90 -3.52 11.73 11.60
N SER A 91 -2.62 10.75 11.51
CA SER A 91 -1.76 10.53 10.33
C SER A 91 -1.50 9.04 10.13
N LEU A 92 -1.36 8.62 8.89
CA LEU A 92 -0.96 7.27 8.49
C LEU A 92 0.42 7.24 7.80
N ALA A 93 1.19 8.33 7.91
CA ALA A 93 2.48 8.47 7.22
C ALA A 93 3.45 7.32 7.51
N ALA A 94 3.39 6.73 8.70
CA ALA A 94 4.19 5.56 9.06
C ALA A 94 3.84 4.28 8.26
N LEU A 95 2.73 4.25 7.54
CA LEU A 95 2.31 3.13 6.68
C LEU A 95 2.79 3.27 5.23
N ALA A 96 3.64 4.24 4.91
CA ALA A 96 4.10 4.51 3.55
C ALA A 96 4.81 3.32 2.86
N SER A 97 5.30 2.33 3.62
CA SER A 97 5.85 1.09 3.07
C SER A 97 4.79 0.04 2.70
N LEU A 98 3.54 0.18 3.17
CA LEU A 98 2.49 -0.82 3.02
C LEU A 98 2.01 -0.92 1.57
N LYS A 99 2.00 -2.15 1.04
CA LYS A 99 1.64 -2.45 -0.36
C LYS A 99 0.44 -3.37 -0.50
N GLU A 100 0.27 -4.28 0.45
CA GLU A 100 -0.76 -5.30 0.35
C GLU A 100 -1.39 -5.58 1.72
N VAL A 101 -2.72 -5.71 1.74
CA VAL A 101 -3.48 -6.26 2.86
C VAL A 101 -4.35 -7.39 2.32
N VAL A 102 -4.09 -8.63 2.75
CA VAL A 102 -4.82 -9.80 2.26
C VAL A 102 -6.28 -9.77 2.68
N GLY A 103 -6.53 -9.34 3.92
CA GLY A 103 -7.86 -9.15 4.48
C GLY A 103 -8.44 -7.76 4.21
N THR A 104 -9.34 -7.33 5.07
CA THR A 104 -10.00 -6.03 4.98
C THR A 104 -9.21 -4.96 5.73
N VAL A 105 -9.03 -3.81 5.09
CA VAL A 105 -8.63 -2.57 5.74
C VAL A 105 -9.87 -1.89 6.29
N THR A 106 -9.95 -1.76 7.59
CA THR A 106 -11.05 -1.06 8.28
C THR A 106 -10.51 0.21 8.94
N ILE A 107 -11.08 1.36 8.56
CA ILE A 107 -10.75 2.64 9.18
C ILE A 107 -11.93 3.09 10.02
N ASN A 108 -11.75 3.07 11.32
CA ASN A 108 -12.80 3.37 12.30
C ASN A 108 -13.06 4.87 12.46
N PRO A 109 -14.26 5.28 12.91
CA PRO A 109 -14.62 6.69 13.09
C PRO A 109 -13.78 7.46 14.10
N THR A 110 -12.98 6.79 14.92
CA THR A 110 -12.01 7.43 15.83
C THR A 110 -10.73 7.92 15.14
N TYR A 111 -10.52 7.58 13.85
CA TYR A 111 -9.46 8.18 13.06
C TYR A 111 -9.77 9.66 12.82
N ALA A 112 -8.85 10.54 13.21
CA ALA A 112 -9.02 11.99 13.16
C ALA A 112 -8.19 12.70 12.07
N GLY A 113 -7.56 11.93 11.18
CA GLY A 113 -6.82 12.47 10.04
C GLY A 113 -7.73 13.05 8.96
N THR A 114 -7.20 14.00 8.22
CA THR A 114 -7.90 14.66 7.12
C THR A 114 -7.69 14.01 5.75
N SER A 115 -6.68 13.11 5.67
CA SER A 115 -6.34 12.39 4.44
C SER A 115 -5.84 10.98 4.76
N PHE A 116 -5.62 10.18 3.72
CA PHE A 116 -4.96 8.88 3.79
C PHE A 116 -3.51 8.91 3.34
N ALA A 117 -2.87 10.06 3.47
CA ALA A 117 -1.42 10.19 3.26
C ALA A 117 -0.67 9.17 4.13
N GLY A 118 0.15 8.34 3.47
CA GLY A 118 0.78 7.15 4.03
C GLY A 118 0.24 5.82 3.46
N LEU A 119 -0.86 5.84 2.69
CA LEU A 119 -1.36 4.66 1.99
C LEU A 119 -1.17 4.76 0.46
N GLU A 120 -0.33 5.68 -0.01
CA GLU A 120 -0.11 5.92 -1.45
C GLU A 120 0.47 4.70 -2.17
N ASN A 121 1.24 3.87 -1.46
CA ASN A 121 1.88 2.67 -2.01
C ASN A 121 1.02 1.40 -1.91
N LEU A 122 -0.20 1.51 -1.39
CA LEU A 122 -1.12 0.39 -1.27
C LEU A 122 -1.63 -0.01 -2.66
N GLU A 123 -1.36 -1.24 -3.06
CA GLU A 123 -1.68 -1.77 -4.39
C GLU A 123 -2.88 -2.72 -4.39
N GLN A 124 -3.02 -3.53 -3.33
CA GLN A 124 -4.08 -4.54 -3.26
C GLN A 124 -4.63 -4.67 -1.83
N VAL A 125 -5.94 -4.84 -1.73
CA VAL A 125 -6.63 -5.13 -0.46
C VAL A 125 -7.71 -6.19 -0.66
N GLY A 126 -7.98 -6.98 0.39
CA GLY A 126 -9.13 -7.88 0.41
C GLY A 126 -10.44 -7.12 0.42
N GLY A 127 -10.56 -6.12 1.27
CA GLY A 127 -11.66 -5.15 1.33
C GLY A 127 -11.15 -3.81 1.84
N LEU A 128 -11.91 -2.73 1.61
CA LEU A 128 -11.64 -1.42 2.16
C LEU A 128 -12.95 -0.82 2.69
N VAL A 129 -13.02 -0.68 4.00
CA VAL A 129 -14.22 -0.21 4.70
C VAL A 129 -13.86 0.98 5.58
N MET A 130 -14.53 2.08 5.36
CA MET A 130 -14.41 3.29 6.16
C MET A 130 -15.72 3.58 6.88
N GLY A 131 -15.58 3.95 8.14
CA GLY A 131 -16.72 4.14 9.01
C GLY A 131 -17.35 2.81 9.44
N ARG A 132 -18.44 2.91 10.18
CA ARG A 132 -19.04 1.77 10.87
C ARG A 132 -20.56 1.85 10.84
N VAL A 133 -21.21 0.71 10.94
CA VAL A 133 -22.65 0.62 11.22
C VAL A 133 -22.85 -0.02 12.58
N ILE A 134 -23.54 0.67 13.49
CA ILE A 134 -23.88 0.18 14.83
C ILE A 134 -25.38 0.32 15.00
N GLN A 135 -26.10 -0.79 15.30
CA GLN A 135 -27.54 -0.80 15.56
C GLN A 135 -28.35 -0.02 14.48
N ASN A 136 -28.02 -0.24 13.20
CA ASN A 136 -28.58 0.44 12.04
C ASN A 136 -28.21 1.94 11.89
N ALA A 137 -27.38 2.50 12.77
CA ALA A 137 -26.83 3.84 12.59
C ALA A 137 -25.50 3.79 11.84
N THR A 138 -25.37 4.57 10.78
CA THR A 138 -24.11 4.76 10.06
C THR A 138 -23.27 5.82 10.76
N ILE A 139 -22.03 5.48 11.09
CA ILE A 139 -21.05 6.39 11.68
C ILE A 139 -19.91 6.53 10.70
N GLY A 140 -19.82 7.69 10.06
CA GLY A 140 -18.78 8.04 9.10
C GLY A 140 -17.53 8.63 9.75
N LEU A 141 -16.48 8.76 8.92
CA LEU A 141 -15.28 9.53 9.26
C LEU A 141 -15.63 11.03 9.17
N ARG A 142 -15.43 11.76 10.26
CA ARG A 142 -15.88 13.17 10.36
C ARG A 142 -14.86 14.18 9.86
N TRP A 143 -13.58 13.78 9.77
CA TRP A 143 -12.50 14.72 9.51
C TRP A 143 -11.85 14.53 8.16
N ILE A 144 -12.15 13.42 7.50
CA ILE A 144 -11.56 13.07 6.21
C ILE A 144 -12.07 14.02 5.12
N ARG A 145 -11.14 14.63 4.37
CA ARG A 145 -11.42 15.50 3.23
C ARG A 145 -10.90 14.90 1.94
N GLU A 146 -9.77 14.23 2.02
CA GLU A 146 -9.08 13.70 0.85
C GLU A 146 -8.90 12.19 0.99
N ILE A 147 -9.37 11.46 -0.01
CA ILE A 147 -9.19 10.02 -0.15
C ILE A 147 -8.43 9.80 -1.45
N GLU A 148 -7.11 9.69 -1.35
CA GLU A 148 -6.23 9.47 -2.48
C GLU A 148 -5.45 8.16 -2.29
N LEU A 149 -5.69 7.18 -3.19
CA LEU A 149 -5.00 5.90 -3.23
C LEU A 149 -4.49 5.66 -4.66
N PRO A 150 -3.44 6.38 -5.06
CA PRO A 150 -3.01 6.47 -6.46
C PRO A 150 -2.54 5.14 -7.05
N ASN A 151 -2.08 4.21 -6.21
CA ASN A 151 -1.55 2.92 -6.65
C ASN A 151 -2.49 1.74 -6.36
N LEU A 152 -3.68 1.97 -5.78
CA LEU A 152 -4.63 0.90 -5.47
C LEU A 152 -5.26 0.37 -6.75
N LYS A 153 -4.89 -0.87 -7.12
CA LYS A 153 -5.32 -1.56 -8.34
C LYS A 153 -6.50 -2.50 -8.11
N LYS A 154 -6.53 -3.14 -6.93
CA LYS A 154 -7.47 -4.23 -6.68
C LYS A 154 -8.06 -4.18 -5.27
N VAL A 155 -9.39 -4.30 -5.21
CA VAL A 155 -10.16 -4.55 -3.99
C VAL A 155 -10.93 -5.85 -4.22
N ALA A 156 -10.61 -6.91 -3.48
CA ALA A 156 -11.12 -8.25 -3.78
C ALA A 156 -12.58 -8.49 -3.36
N SER A 157 -13.11 -7.71 -2.41
CA SER A 157 -14.49 -7.86 -1.91
C SER A 157 -15.24 -6.54 -1.96
N GLU A 158 -15.26 -5.80 -0.86
CA GLU A 158 -16.05 -4.57 -0.72
C GLU A 158 -15.18 -3.31 -0.69
N LEU A 159 -15.72 -2.26 -1.28
CA LEU A 159 -15.17 -0.91 -1.22
C LEU A 159 -16.27 0.00 -0.68
N THR A 160 -16.12 0.45 0.55
CA THR A 160 -17.17 1.21 1.26
C THR A 160 -16.57 2.45 1.90
N PHE A 161 -17.10 3.61 1.52
CA PHE A 161 -16.75 4.91 2.07
C PHE A 161 -17.95 5.49 2.85
N ARG A 162 -17.77 5.67 4.16
CA ARG A 162 -18.73 6.37 5.02
C ARG A 162 -18.01 7.55 5.64
N ALA A 163 -18.22 8.72 5.08
CA ALA A 163 -17.60 9.95 5.55
C ALA A 163 -18.53 11.13 5.22
N ASP A 164 -18.54 12.12 6.11
CA ASP A 164 -19.48 13.24 6.03
C ASP A 164 -18.90 14.45 5.28
N THR A 165 -17.57 14.50 5.09
CA THR A 165 -16.84 15.73 4.67
C THR A 165 -15.83 15.52 3.54
N VAL A 166 -15.98 14.47 2.73
CA VAL A 166 -15.05 14.19 1.63
C VAL A 166 -15.19 15.23 0.53
N GLU A 167 -14.10 15.89 0.20
CA GLU A 167 -13.97 16.86 -0.88
C GLU A 167 -13.34 16.23 -2.13
N THR A 168 -12.38 15.32 -1.94
CA THR A 168 -11.66 14.63 -3.02
C THR A 168 -11.67 13.13 -2.82
N LEU A 169 -12.05 12.40 -3.86
CA LEU A 169 -11.92 10.94 -3.96
C LEU A 169 -11.19 10.60 -5.26
N SER A 170 -9.98 10.02 -5.16
CA SER A 170 -9.14 9.69 -6.31
C SER A 170 -8.55 8.29 -6.18
N LEU A 171 -8.90 7.42 -7.13
CA LEU A 171 -8.45 6.03 -7.24
C LEU A 171 -8.04 5.74 -8.71
N PRO A 172 -7.06 6.46 -9.26
CA PRO A 172 -6.79 6.46 -10.70
C PRO A 172 -6.27 5.12 -11.24
N ALA A 173 -5.65 4.29 -10.39
CA ALA A 173 -5.14 2.99 -10.80
C ALA A 173 -6.13 1.83 -10.55
N LEU A 174 -7.35 2.11 -10.06
CA LEU A 174 -8.28 1.06 -9.67
C LEU A 174 -8.85 0.33 -10.89
N GLU A 175 -8.50 -0.93 -11.03
CA GLU A 175 -8.89 -1.80 -12.15
C GLU A 175 -10.06 -2.72 -11.78
N LYS A 176 -10.14 -3.14 -10.51
CA LYS A 176 -11.10 -4.17 -10.10
C LYS A 176 -11.60 -3.97 -8.67
N VAL A 177 -12.93 -4.08 -8.50
CA VAL A 177 -13.60 -4.20 -7.20
C VAL A 177 -14.51 -5.44 -7.23
N GLY A 178 -14.44 -6.25 -6.17
CA GLY A 178 -15.21 -7.47 -6.03
C GLY A 178 -14.62 -8.66 -6.78
N ARG A 179 -15.22 -9.84 -6.60
CA ARG A 179 -14.86 -11.07 -7.31
C ARG A 179 -15.50 -11.10 -8.68
N ASN A 180 -14.81 -11.68 -9.68
CA ASN A 180 -15.48 -12.08 -10.91
C ASN A 180 -16.47 -13.20 -10.58
N LEU A 181 -17.69 -13.09 -11.06
CA LEU A 181 -18.72 -14.15 -10.95
C LEU A 181 -18.44 -15.37 -11.84
N SER A 182 -17.29 -15.38 -12.53
CA SER A 182 -16.89 -16.40 -13.51
C SER A 182 -15.68 -17.24 -13.11
N ASP A 183 -15.23 -17.17 -11.85
CA ASP A 183 -14.17 -18.03 -11.30
C ASP A 183 -14.75 -19.06 -10.33
#